data_6cfb3e4e29844c362506f868c034d2a4
#
_entry.id   6cfb3e4e29844c362506f868c034d2a4
#
_cell.length_a   1.000
_cell.length_b   1.000
_cell.length_c   1.000
_cell.angle_alpha   90.00
_cell.angle_beta   90.00
_cell.angle_gamma   90.00
#
_symmetry.space_group_name_H-M   'P 1'
#
loop_
_entity.id
_entity.type
_entity.pdbx_description
1 polymer ?
#
loop_
_entity_poly.entity_id
_entity_poly.type
_entity_poly.pdbx_seq_one_letter_code
_entity_poly.pdbx_strand_id
1 'polypeptide(L)'
;SEMCIRDRTMTMAAENSAKITEDQQLSVLYSSGSDPLGTNAEGSSQAQALGIVGAKNAVVLEDVSNKGGGNMINMEQLYNFDPDVVLVTDAAALEIIETEAAWQELRAVKDGRVYTVPCDPYCWLSAPPSMNMILGVWWLGNLLYPEVYDYDMTAKAQEIYKVFWNYDLTAEEAAAMLG
;
A
#
# COMPACT_ATOMS: atom_id res chain seq x y z
N SER A 1 -24.74 0.80 5.71
CA SER A 1 -24.21 2.03 6.30
C SER A 1 -22.69 1.98 6.27
N GLU A 2 -22.02 3.12 6.28
CA GLU A 2 -20.55 3.26 6.28
C GLU A 2 -19.87 2.46 7.40
N MET A 3 -20.45 2.46 8.60
CA MET A 3 -19.97 1.68 9.74
C MET A 3 -19.97 0.17 9.46
N CYS A 4 -20.99 -0.34 8.77
CA CYS A 4 -21.03 -1.74 8.33
C CYS A 4 -19.93 -2.12 7.35
N ILE A 5 -19.56 -1.22 6.44
CA ILE A 5 -18.47 -1.48 5.46
C ILE A 5 -17.13 -1.51 6.16
N ARG A 6 -16.87 -0.55 7.05
CA ARG A 6 -15.64 -0.52 7.85
C ARG A 6 -15.49 -1.81 8.67
N ASP A 7 -16.52 -2.18 9.41
CA ASP A 7 -16.50 -3.37 10.26
C ASP A 7 -16.29 -4.65 9.44
N ARG A 8 -17.00 -4.78 8.30
CA ARG A 8 -16.79 -5.88 7.35
C ARG A 8 -15.37 -5.93 6.80
N THR A 9 -14.82 -4.76 6.44
CA THR A 9 -13.44 -4.66 5.93
C THR A 9 -12.43 -5.13 6.96
N MET A 10 -12.56 -4.65 8.20
CA MET A 10 -11.62 -5.03 9.27
C MET A 10 -11.76 -6.51 9.65
N THR A 11 -12.98 -7.04 9.68
CA THR A 11 -13.23 -8.47 9.93
C THR A 11 -12.63 -9.33 8.81
N MET A 12 -12.90 -8.98 7.56
CA MET A 12 -12.35 -9.67 6.39
C MET A 12 -10.82 -9.65 6.41
N ALA A 13 -10.21 -8.50 6.69
CA ALA A 13 -8.76 -8.39 6.76
C ALA A 13 -8.16 -9.25 7.89
N ALA A 14 -8.78 -9.26 9.07
CA ALA A 14 -8.35 -10.09 10.19
C ALA A 14 -8.45 -11.60 9.87
N GLU A 15 -9.55 -12.04 9.26
CA GLU A 15 -9.74 -13.43 8.85
C GLU A 15 -8.74 -13.86 7.77
N ASN A 16 -8.44 -12.99 6.81
CA ASN A 16 -7.53 -13.27 5.71
C ASN A 16 -6.06 -13.21 6.16
N SER A 17 -5.68 -12.18 6.92
CA SER A 17 -4.32 -12.07 7.44
C SER A 17 -3.94 -13.26 8.34
N ALA A 18 -4.89 -13.82 9.08
CA ALA A 18 -4.67 -15.02 9.89
C ALA A 18 -4.36 -16.29 9.07
N LYS A 19 -4.66 -16.30 7.77
CA LYS A 19 -4.31 -17.39 6.85
C LYS A 19 -2.88 -17.30 6.31
N ILE A 20 -2.23 -16.13 6.46
CA ILE A 20 -0.89 -15.87 5.96
C ILE A 20 0.09 -16.28 7.05
N THR A 21 0.90 -17.31 6.78
CA THR A 21 1.94 -17.77 7.71
C THR A 21 3.14 -16.80 7.69
N GLU A 22 3.96 -16.85 8.72
CA GLU A 22 5.09 -15.90 8.88
C GLU A 22 6.08 -15.95 7.69
N ASP A 23 6.29 -17.12 7.12
CA ASP A 23 7.14 -17.35 5.95
C ASP A 23 6.51 -16.84 4.63
N GLN A 24 5.20 -16.63 4.59
CA GLN A 24 4.47 -16.09 3.45
C GLN A 24 4.33 -14.55 3.52
N GLN A 25 4.63 -13.95 4.66
CA GLN A 25 4.50 -12.50 4.82
C GLN A 25 5.52 -11.76 3.95
N LEU A 26 5.02 -10.94 3.03
CA LEU A 26 5.84 -10.07 2.20
C LEU A 26 6.30 -8.84 2.99
N SER A 27 7.58 -8.48 2.83
CA SER A 27 8.12 -7.23 3.34
C SER A 27 7.92 -6.11 2.34
N VAL A 28 7.35 -5.01 2.77
CA VAL A 28 6.91 -3.91 1.90
C VAL A 28 7.61 -2.62 2.28
N LEU A 29 8.28 -1.99 1.31
CA LEU A 29 8.71 -0.60 1.39
C LEU A 29 7.54 0.29 0.97
N TYR A 30 7.08 1.16 1.85
CA TYR A 30 6.06 2.15 1.53
C TYR A 30 6.71 3.54 1.44
N SER A 31 7.02 3.96 0.22
CA SER A 31 7.56 5.27 -0.09
C SER A 31 6.45 6.31 -0.23
N SER A 32 6.68 7.50 0.30
CA SER A 32 5.76 8.64 0.17
C SER A 32 6.52 9.92 -0.16
N GLY A 33 5.97 10.69 -1.09
CA GLY A 33 6.59 11.90 -1.62
C GLY A 33 7.44 11.64 -2.86
N SER A 34 8.09 12.69 -3.35
CA SER A 34 8.85 12.67 -4.61
C SER A 34 10.23 12.02 -4.51
N ASP A 35 10.74 11.85 -3.28
CA ASP A 35 11.98 11.08 -3.05
C ASP A 35 11.61 9.68 -2.57
N PRO A 36 11.96 8.61 -3.32
CA PRO A 36 11.59 7.25 -2.95
C PRO A 36 12.27 6.73 -1.67
N LEU A 37 13.29 7.40 -1.15
CA LEU A 37 13.91 7.12 0.14
C LEU A 37 13.14 7.72 1.33
N GLY A 38 12.15 8.59 1.07
CA GLY A 38 11.17 9.02 2.07
C GLY A 38 10.15 7.91 2.32
N THR A 39 10.18 7.28 3.50
CA THR A 39 9.44 6.04 3.77
C THR A 39 8.56 6.14 5.01
N ASN A 40 7.48 5.40 5.01
CA ASN A 40 6.61 5.22 6.16
C ASN A 40 7.05 3.96 6.93
N ALA A 41 7.81 4.16 8.01
CA ALA A 41 8.34 3.08 8.83
C ALA A 41 7.24 2.33 9.62
N GLU A 42 7.58 1.13 10.10
CA GLU A 42 6.73 0.37 11.00
C GLU A 42 6.34 1.21 12.23
N GLY A 43 5.07 1.14 12.62
CA GLY A 43 4.52 1.94 13.72
C GLY A 43 4.07 3.35 13.31
N SER A 44 4.34 3.82 12.08
CA SER A 44 3.76 5.07 11.60
C SER A 44 2.27 4.93 11.33
N SER A 45 1.52 6.02 11.52
CA SER A 45 0.07 6.05 11.27
C SER A 45 -0.28 5.77 9.80
N GLN A 46 0.63 6.06 8.88
CA GLN A 46 0.44 5.89 7.44
C GLN A 46 0.70 4.47 6.95
N ALA A 47 1.48 3.68 7.70
CA ALA A 47 1.83 2.31 7.35
C ALA A 47 0.89 1.25 7.93
N GLN A 48 -0.17 1.64 8.65
CA GLN A 48 -1.07 0.71 9.35
C GLN A 48 -1.71 -0.33 8.43
N ALA A 49 -2.03 0.04 7.18
CA ALA A 49 -2.65 -0.88 6.22
C ALA A 49 -1.79 -2.12 5.94
N LEU A 50 -0.46 -2.01 5.98
CA LEU A 50 0.45 -3.14 5.79
C LEU A 50 0.21 -4.24 6.82
N GLY A 51 0.21 -3.90 8.09
CA GLY A 51 -0.06 -4.87 9.17
C GLY A 51 -1.49 -5.41 9.14
N ILE A 52 -2.48 -4.57 8.79
CA ILE A 52 -3.89 -4.98 8.70
C ILE A 52 -4.07 -6.11 7.67
N VAL A 53 -3.40 -6.04 6.52
CA VAL A 53 -3.50 -7.07 5.48
C VAL A 53 -2.56 -8.27 5.70
N GLY A 54 -1.72 -8.25 6.73
CA GLY A 54 -0.81 -9.33 7.07
C GLY A 54 0.57 -9.22 6.43
N ALA A 55 0.94 -8.07 5.89
CA ALA A 55 2.28 -7.79 5.39
C ALA A 55 3.20 -7.24 6.49
N LYS A 56 4.52 -7.35 6.28
CA LYS A 56 5.54 -6.73 7.12
C LYS A 56 5.95 -5.38 6.53
N ASN A 57 6.19 -4.39 7.37
CA ASN A 57 6.88 -3.19 6.92
C ASN A 57 8.38 -3.49 6.83
N ALA A 58 8.99 -3.24 5.68
CA ALA A 58 10.42 -3.45 5.50
C ALA A 58 11.28 -2.48 6.33
N VAL A 59 10.74 -1.28 6.61
CA VAL A 59 11.46 -0.20 7.29
C VAL A 59 11.14 -0.21 8.78
N VAL A 60 12.07 -0.73 9.57
CA VAL A 60 11.99 -0.76 11.04
C VAL A 60 13.06 0.18 11.59
N LEU A 61 12.65 1.23 12.30
CA LEU A 61 13.51 2.26 12.85
C LEU A 61 13.18 2.50 14.33
N GLU A 62 14.17 2.96 15.10
CA GLU A 62 13.97 3.32 16.52
C GLU A 62 13.08 4.58 16.65
N ASP A 63 13.33 5.58 15.79
CA ASP A 63 12.57 6.84 15.78
C ASP A 63 11.64 6.88 14.56
N VAL A 64 10.35 6.79 14.81
CA VAL A 64 9.32 6.77 13.77
C VAL A 64 8.69 8.15 13.60
N SER A 65 8.78 8.68 12.38
CA SER A 65 8.13 9.95 12.01
C SER A 65 6.69 9.72 11.56
N ASN A 66 5.77 10.50 12.12
CA ASN A 66 4.37 10.60 11.65
C ASN A 66 4.11 11.90 10.86
N LYS A 67 5.18 12.59 10.44
CA LYS A 67 5.09 13.79 9.61
C LYS A 67 5.00 13.42 8.13
N GLY A 68 4.48 14.31 7.30
CA GLY A 68 4.45 14.12 5.85
C GLY A 68 5.86 13.84 5.30
N GLY A 69 5.97 12.83 4.43
CA GLY A 69 7.25 12.33 3.92
C GLY A 69 7.91 11.22 4.76
N GLY A 70 7.40 10.94 5.97
CA GLY A 70 7.88 9.84 6.80
C GLY A 70 9.32 10.00 7.30
N ASN A 71 10.06 8.90 7.29
CA ASN A 71 11.47 8.84 7.62
C ASN A 71 12.32 8.78 6.35
N MET A 72 13.39 9.56 6.29
CA MET A 72 14.39 9.43 5.23
C MET A 72 15.36 8.29 5.58
N ILE A 73 15.52 7.35 4.68
CA ILE A 73 16.54 6.31 4.73
C ILE A 73 17.60 6.57 3.65
N ASN A 74 18.70 5.81 3.69
CA ASN A 74 19.69 5.83 2.63
C ASN A 74 19.72 4.49 1.87
N MET A 75 20.46 4.45 0.75
CA MET A 75 20.53 3.26 -0.09
C MET A 75 21.14 2.04 0.63
N GLU A 76 22.09 2.25 1.55
CA GLU A 76 22.67 1.16 2.34
C GLU A 76 21.61 0.53 3.27
N GLN A 77 20.83 1.36 3.95
CA GLN A 77 19.71 0.87 4.77
C GLN A 77 18.68 0.14 3.90
N LEU A 78 18.36 0.68 2.73
CA LEU A 78 17.42 0.07 1.80
C LEU A 78 17.88 -1.32 1.34
N TYR A 79 19.16 -1.49 0.99
CA TYR A 79 19.73 -2.80 0.66
C TYR A 79 19.71 -3.78 1.84
N ASN A 80 19.90 -3.29 3.07
CA ASN A 80 19.82 -4.13 4.26
C ASN A 80 18.36 -4.56 4.55
N PHE A 81 17.39 -3.71 4.28
CA PHE A 81 15.97 -4.05 4.43
C PHE A 81 15.50 -5.04 3.35
N ASP A 82 16.04 -4.99 2.14
CA ASP A 82 15.73 -5.83 0.99
C ASP A 82 14.23 -6.15 0.84
N PRO A 83 13.37 -5.16 0.57
CA PRO A 83 11.94 -5.36 0.50
C PRO A 83 11.54 -6.32 -0.64
N ASP A 84 10.46 -7.09 -0.42
CA ASP A 84 9.84 -7.92 -1.47
C ASP A 84 9.02 -7.09 -2.46
N VAL A 85 8.47 -5.97 -1.98
CA VAL A 85 7.57 -5.09 -2.73
C VAL A 85 7.88 -3.63 -2.41
N VAL A 86 7.82 -2.77 -3.41
CA VAL A 86 7.92 -1.31 -3.26
C VAL A 86 6.59 -0.67 -3.66
N LEU A 87 6.03 0.14 -2.77
CA LEU A 87 4.86 0.97 -3.02
C LEU A 87 5.29 2.43 -3.09
N VAL A 88 4.84 3.13 -4.13
CA VAL A 88 5.10 4.57 -4.33
C VAL A 88 3.80 5.35 -4.48
N THR A 89 3.79 6.59 -4.03
CA THR A 89 2.62 7.48 -4.15
C THR A 89 2.82 8.61 -5.16
N ASP A 90 4.03 8.78 -5.67
CA ASP A 90 4.42 9.92 -6.49
C ASP A 90 5.13 9.46 -7.77
N ALA A 91 4.74 10.04 -8.90
CA ALA A 91 5.32 9.69 -10.21
C ALA A 91 6.82 10.02 -10.31
N ALA A 92 7.29 11.08 -9.63
CA ALA A 92 8.71 11.41 -9.61
C ALA A 92 9.52 10.36 -8.85
N ALA A 93 8.99 9.82 -7.76
CA ALA A 93 9.62 8.71 -7.05
C ALA A 93 9.69 7.45 -7.92
N LEU A 94 8.64 7.15 -8.68
CA LEU A 94 8.63 6.04 -9.63
C LEU A 94 9.70 6.21 -10.72
N GLU A 95 9.81 7.40 -11.31
CA GLU A 95 10.82 7.71 -12.32
C GLU A 95 12.26 7.51 -11.80
N ILE A 96 12.54 7.92 -10.57
CA ILE A 96 13.83 7.67 -9.91
C ILE A 96 14.10 6.16 -9.78
N ILE A 97 13.12 5.39 -9.30
CA ILE A 97 13.25 3.94 -9.14
C ILE A 97 13.51 3.26 -10.51
N GLU A 98 12.84 3.70 -11.55
CA GLU A 98 12.96 3.12 -12.90
C GLU A 98 14.27 3.48 -13.61
N THR A 99 14.86 4.64 -13.30
CA THR A 99 16.01 5.18 -14.06
C THR A 99 17.35 5.07 -13.34
N GLU A 100 17.38 5.09 -12.01
CA GLU A 100 18.61 5.04 -11.26
C GLU A 100 19.15 3.62 -11.05
N ALA A 101 20.43 3.42 -11.44
CA ALA A 101 21.10 2.12 -11.38
C ALA A 101 21.09 1.49 -9.97
N ALA A 102 21.16 2.30 -8.92
CA ALA A 102 21.13 1.81 -7.55
C ALA A 102 19.80 1.12 -7.22
N TRP A 103 18.66 1.67 -7.68
CA TRP A 103 17.35 1.05 -7.49
C TRP A 103 17.19 -0.24 -8.29
N GLN A 104 17.80 -0.31 -9.49
CA GLN A 104 17.73 -1.48 -10.36
C GLN A 104 18.43 -2.72 -9.76
N GLU A 105 19.27 -2.54 -8.75
CA GLU A 105 19.90 -3.66 -8.03
C GLU A 105 19.00 -4.32 -6.99
N LEU A 106 17.92 -3.66 -6.58
CA LEU A 106 16.97 -4.22 -5.60
C LEU A 106 16.18 -5.40 -6.19
N ARG A 107 15.97 -6.42 -5.37
CA ARG A 107 15.21 -7.61 -5.73
C ARG A 107 13.77 -7.27 -6.15
N ALA A 108 13.07 -6.43 -5.40
CA ALA A 108 11.71 -5.99 -5.74
C ALA A 108 11.63 -5.33 -7.13
N VAL A 109 12.63 -4.54 -7.50
CA VAL A 109 12.67 -3.88 -8.82
C VAL A 109 12.98 -4.89 -9.93
N LYS A 110 13.95 -5.79 -9.73
CA LYS A 110 14.29 -6.87 -10.68
C LYS A 110 13.10 -7.80 -10.93
N ASP A 111 12.30 -8.06 -9.90
CA ASP A 111 11.12 -8.92 -9.97
C ASP A 111 9.86 -8.19 -10.49
N GLY A 112 9.98 -6.89 -10.81
CA GLY A 112 8.87 -6.08 -11.29
C GLY A 112 7.79 -5.81 -10.22
N ARG A 113 8.16 -5.85 -8.95
CA ARG A 113 7.24 -5.67 -7.80
C ARG A 113 7.27 -4.24 -7.26
N VAL A 114 7.18 -3.27 -8.16
CA VAL A 114 7.03 -1.85 -7.85
C VAL A 114 5.64 -1.41 -8.28
N TYR A 115 4.84 -0.89 -7.36
CA TYR A 115 3.45 -0.54 -7.63
C TYR A 115 3.15 0.89 -7.17
N THR A 116 2.36 1.59 -7.97
CA THR A 116 1.84 2.90 -7.60
C THR A 116 0.56 2.74 -6.79
N VAL A 117 0.54 3.39 -5.62
CA VAL A 117 -0.68 3.46 -4.80
C VAL A 117 -1.69 4.34 -5.51
N PRO A 118 -2.97 3.93 -5.67
CA PRO A 118 -4.00 4.81 -6.19
C PRO A 118 -4.15 6.06 -5.31
N CYS A 119 -3.98 7.25 -5.91
CA CYS A 119 -3.98 8.52 -5.19
C CYS A 119 -4.90 9.59 -5.80
N ASP A 120 -5.86 9.21 -6.64
CA ASP A 120 -6.82 10.13 -7.25
C ASP A 120 -8.27 9.82 -6.78
N PRO A 121 -8.99 10.78 -6.19
CA PRO A 121 -8.56 12.13 -5.75
C PRO A 121 -7.76 12.14 -4.43
N TYR A 122 -7.69 11.01 -3.71
CA TYR A 122 -6.96 10.86 -2.44
C TYR A 122 -6.23 9.53 -2.39
N CYS A 123 -5.03 9.53 -1.82
CA CYS A 123 -4.26 8.29 -1.64
C CYS A 123 -5.00 7.28 -0.74
N TRP A 124 -5.10 6.04 -1.22
CA TRP A 124 -5.84 4.98 -0.53
C TRP A 124 -5.15 4.46 0.74
N LEU A 125 -3.83 4.60 0.85
CA LEU A 125 -3.07 4.17 2.02
C LEU A 125 -2.70 5.30 2.97
N SER A 126 -2.85 6.58 2.56
CA SER A 126 -2.33 7.72 3.30
C SER A 126 -3.23 8.20 4.44
N ALA A 127 -2.57 8.92 5.36
CA ALA A 127 -3.25 9.66 6.41
C ALA A 127 -4.02 10.90 5.86
N PRO A 128 -5.06 11.33 6.56
CA PRO A 128 -5.52 10.71 7.80
C PRO A 128 -6.12 9.33 7.53
N PRO A 129 -6.04 8.38 8.49
CA PRO A 129 -6.76 7.11 8.40
C PRO A 129 -8.25 7.43 8.31
N SER A 130 -8.72 7.48 7.09
CA SER A 130 -10.04 7.89 6.69
C SER A 130 -10.72 6.75 5.93
N MET A 131 -11.87 7.05 5.35
CA MET A 131 -12.59 6.10 4.50
C MET A 131 -11.75 5.57 3.33
N ASN A 132 -10.75 6.35 2.88
CA ASN A 132 -9.82 5.92 1.82
C ASN A 132 -9.00 4.69 2.23
N MET A 133 -8.60 4.57 3.51
CA MET A 133 -7.88 3.39 3.99
C MET A 133 -8.71 2.10 3.89
N ILE A 134 -10.04 2.20 3.87
CA ILE A 134 -10.90 1.04 3.61
C ILE A 134 -10.63 0.50 2.22
N LEU A 135 -10.63 1.36 1.20
CA LEU A 135 -10.22 0.98 -0.16
C LEU A 135 -8.79 0.45 -0.20
N GLY A 136 -7.88 1.13 0.50
CA GLY A 136 -6.48 0.73 0.60
C GLY A 136 -6.30 -0.68 1.14
N VAL A 137 -7.04 -1.07 2.16
CA VAL A 137 -7.00 -2.43 2.73
C VAL A 137 -7.48 -3.47 1.70
N TRP A 138 -8.60 -3.21 1.01
CA TRP A 138 -9.08 -4.08 -0.06
C TRP A 138 -8.07 -4.20 -1.20
N TRP A 139 -7.57 -3.09 -1.69
CA TRP A 139 -6.60 -3.04 -2.78
C TRP A 139 -5.29 -3.73 -2.42
N LEU A 140 -4.71 -3.37 -1.28
CA LEU A 140 -3.40 -3.90 -0.86
C LEU A 140 -3.45 -5.40 -0.59
N GLY A 141 -4.51 -5.88 0.05
CA GLY A 141 -4.70 -7.31 0.28
C GLY A 141 -4.76 -8.09 -1.04
N ASN A 142 -5.56 -7.62 -1.99
CA ASN A 142 -5.67 -8.24 -3.32
C ASN A 142 -4.37 -8.16 -4.12
N LEU A 143 -3.62 -7.04 -4.02
CA LEU A 143 -2.33 -6.88 -4.68
C LEU A 143 -1.27 -7.84 -4.15
N LEU A 144 -1.13 -7.92 -2.83
CA LEU A 144 -0.05 -8.69 -2.18
C LEU A 144 -0.36 -10.18 -2.07
N TYR A 145 -1.61 -10.52 -1.84
CA TYR A 145 -2.06 -11.90 -1.56
C TYR A 145 -3.34 -12.25 -2.32
N PRO A 146 -3.33 -12.26 -3.66
CA PRO A 146 -4.53 -12.45 -4.47
C PRO A 146 -5.24 -13.79 -4.24
N GLU A 147 -4.51 -14.83 -3.80
CA GLU A 147 -5.09 -16.14 -3.48
C GLU A 147 -5.86 -16.15 -2.16
N VAL A 148 -5.55 -15.22 -1.25
CA VAL A 148 -6.20 -15.08 0.05
C VAL A 148 -7.29 -14.00 0.01
N TYR A 149 -7.00 -12.89 -0.68
CA TYR A 149 -7.90 -11.75 -0.90
C TYR A 149 -8.47 -11.83 -2.32
N ASP A 150 -9.17 -12.93 -2.60
CA ASP A 150 -9.73 -13.25 -3.92
C ASP A 150 -11.09 -12.57 -4.12
N TYR A 151 -11.09 -11.41 -4.76
CA TYR A 151 -12.28 -10.66 -5.15
C TYR A 151 -11.99 -9.70 -6.30
N ASP A 152 -13.06 -9.31 -7.00
CA ASP A 152 -12.99 -8.29 -8.04
C ASP A 152 -12.82 -6.89 -7.43
N MET A 153 -11.61 -6.34 -7.56
CA MET A 153 -11.27 -5.03 -6.99
C MET A 153 -12.02 -3.89 -7.69
N THR A 154 -12.33 -4.02 -8.99
CA THR A 154 -13.14 -3.06 -9.74
C THR A 154 -14.54 -2.96 -9.13
N ALA A 155 -15.21 -4.09 -8.96
CA ALA A 155 -16.54 -4.14 -8.35
C ALA A 155 -16.51 -3.62 -6.89
N LYS A 156 -15.43 -3.91 -6.15
CA LYS A 156 -15.26 -3.42 -4.77
C LYS A 156 -15.08 -1.90 -4.71
N ALA A 157 -14.28 -1.33 -5.60
CA ALA A 157 -14.14 0.12 -5.71
C ALA A 157 -15.48 0.79 -6.02
N GLN A 158 -16.23 0.27 -6.99
CA GLN A 158 -17.56 0.77 -7.32
C GLN A 158 -18.53 0.73 -6.12
N GLU A 159 -18.58 -0.37 -5.37
CA GLU A 159 -19.40 -0.50 -4.15
C GLU A 159 -19.05 0.58 -3.12
N ILE A 160 -17.76 0.75 -2.85
CA ILE A 160 -17.29 1.68 -1.82
C ILE A 160 -17.52 3.13 -2.24
N TYR A 161 -17.24 3.49 -3.49
CA TYR A 161 -17.49 4.83 -4.02
C TYR A 161 -18.98 5.19 -3.96
N LYS A 162 -19.85 4.23 -4.28
CA LYS A 162 -21.31 4.44 -4.20
C LYS A 162 -21.77 4.72 -2.76
N VAL A 163 -21.23 3.98 -1.79
CA VAL A 163 -21.69 4.09 -0.38
C VAL A 163 -21.13 5.34 0.30
N PHE A 164 -19.85 5.66 0.10
CA PHE A 164 -19.20 6.75 0.84
C PHE A 164 -19.38 8.11 0.17
N TRP A 165 -19.38 8.14 -1.16
CA TRP A 165 -19.46 9.41 -1.90
C TRP A 165 -20.73 9.55 -2.75
N ASN A 166 -21.60 8.55 -2.73
CA ASN A 166 -22.78 8.48 -3.60
C ASN A 166 -22.44 8.70 -5.08
N TYR A 167 -21.26 8.22 -5.48
CA TYR A 167 -20.72 8.32 -6.83
C TYR A 167 -20.82 6.97 -7.53
N ASP A 168 -21.42 6.97 -8.72
CA ASP A 168 -21.53 5.78 -9.56
C ASP A 168 -20.27 5.67 -10.42
N LEU A 169 -19.22 5.10 -9.83
CA LEU A 169 -17.93 4.87 -10.48
C LEU A 169 -18.11 3.88 -11.63
N THR A 170 -17.70 4.26 -12.85
CA THR A 170 -17.72 3.35 -13.98
C THR A 170 -16.60 2.29 -13.87
N ALA A 171 -16.75 1.19 -14.61
CA ALA A 171 -15.68 0.17 -14.64
C ALA A 171 -14.39 0.70 -15.27
N GLU A 172 -14.50 1.63 -16.24
CA GLU A 172 -13.35 2.27 -16.88
C GLU A 172 -12.59 3.18 -15.90
N GLU A 173 -13.33 4.00 -15.13
CA GLU A 173 -12.74 4.85 -14.09
C GLU A 173 -12.08 4.01 -13.00
N ALA A 174 -12.73 2.95 -12.53
CA ALA A 174 -12.17 2.04 -11.54
C ALA A 174 -10.91 1.36 -12.06
N ALA A 175 -10.90 0.87 -13.28
CA ALA A 175 -9.72 0.26 -13.90
C ALA A 175 -8.56 1.26 -14.05
N ALA A 176 -8.86 2.51 -14.43
CA ALA A 176 -7.84 3.57 -14.53
C ALA A 176 -7.20 3.93 -13.17
N MET A 177 -7.95 3.81 -12.07
CA MET A 177 -7.42 4.02 -10.71
C MET A 177 -6.53 2.87 -10.23
N LEU A 178 -6.82 1.66 -10.69
CA LEU A 178 -6.11 0.45 -10.27
C LEU A 178 -4.78 0.23 -11.02
N GLY A 179 -4.58 0.87 -12.16
CA GLY A 179 -3.37 0.82 -13.00
C GLY A 179 -3.43 -0.27 -14.05
#